data_b9709ad1e20323b6e87f27df9c4f495d
#
_entry.id   b9709ad1e20323b6e87f27df9c4f495d
#
_cell.length_a   1.000
_cell.length_b   1.000
_cell.length_c   1.000
_cell.angle_alpha   90.00
_cell.angle_beta   90.00
_cell.angle_gamma   90.00
#
_symmetry.space_group_name_H-M   'P 1'
#
loop_
_entity.id
_entity.type
_entity.pdbx_description
1 polymer ?
#
loop_
_entity_poly.entity_id
_entity_poly.type
_entity_poly.pdbx_seq_one_letter_code
_entity_poly.pdbx_strand_id
1 'polypeptide(L)'
;NDDTDEILDTLTAQNAFVKRLSVGNTYRFHHMLKECAEHTFQSLPEEKQARYLENYGAWYEEHKQYIHSMSAYRRGGDFDALLEVIRKDKGILLSSLEPRLVLSFLDECSEETLKKHPFAVLVLMRCMFNWRQIPKMMQLKALLMSAIDEHTEISAEERGNLIGECDLIMSFLCYNDISAM
;
A
#
# COMPACT_ATOMS: atom_id res chain seq x y z
N ASN A 1 10.24 -22.35 -5.82
CA ASN A 1 10.21 -23.42 -4.81
C ASN A 1 9.72 -24.70 -5.49
N ASP A 2 10.62 -25.66 -5.73
CA ASP A 2 10.31 -26.93 -6.42
C ASP A 2 9.15 -27.69 -5.77
N ASP A 3 9.02 -27.64 -4.44
CA ASP A 3 7.93 -28.28 -3.69
C ASP A 3 6.54 -27.73 -4.03
N THR A 4 6.42 -26.42 -4.32
CA THR A 4 5.12 -25.81 -4.61
C THR A 4 4.59 -26.24 -5.97
N ASP A 5 5.45 -26.31 -6.97
CA ASP A 5 5.07 -26.74 -8.32
C ASP A 5 4.68 -28.23 -8.33
N GLU A 6 5.41 -29.07 -7.61
CA GLU A 6 5.09 -30.50 -7.45
C GLU A 6 3.74 -30.72 -6.77
N ILE A 7 3.44 -29.93 -5.70
CA ILE A 7 2.14 -29.96 -5.02
C ILE A 7 1.01 -29.54 -5.98
N LEU A 8 1.20 -28.47 -6.73
CA LEU A 8 0.21 -27.95 -7.66
C LEU A 8 -0.05 -28.90 -8.83
N ASP A 9 0.99 -29.52 -9.36
CA ASP A 9 0.86 -30.53 -10.40
C ASP A 9 0.16 -31.79 -9.89
N THR A 10 0.44 -32.22 -8.66
CA THR A 10 -0.25 -33.32 -8.00
C THR A 10 -1.73 -33.03 -7.82
N LEU A 11 -2.07 -31.84 -7.31
CA LEU A 11 -3.45 -31.40 -7.13
C LEU A 11 -4.19 -31.30 -8.46
N THR A 12 -3.51 -30.86 -9.52
CA THR A 12 -4.08 -30.78 -10.87
C THR A 12 -4.34 -32.18 -11.44
N ALA A 13 -3.40 -33.12 -11.27
CA ALA A 13 -3.55 -34.52 -11.73
C ALA A 13 -4.70 -35.24 -11.00
N GLN A 14 -4.94 -34.89 -9.74
CA GLN A 14 -6.04 -35.44 -8.93
C GLN A 14 -7.38 -34.73 -9.18
N ASN A 15 -7.46 -33.75 -10.08
CA ASN A 15 -8.64 -32.88 -10.27
C ASN A 15 -9.11 -32.23 -8.95
N ALA A 16 -8.17 -31.89 -8.04
CA ALA A 16 -8.45 -31.39 -6.70
C ALA A 16 -8.76 -29.89 -6.69
N PHE A 17 -9.77 -29.46 -7.46
CA PHE A 17 -10.23 -28.06 -7.52
C PHE A 17 -9.16 -27.05 -8.01
N VAL A 18 -8.09 -27.54 -8.62
CA VAL A 18 -7.01 -26.75 -9.23
C VAL A 18 -6.92 -27.08 -10.71
N LYS A 19 -6.86 -26.07 -11.56
CA LYS A 19 -6.70 -26.23 -13.01
C LYS A 19 -5.49 -25.43 -13.48
N ARG A 20 -4.56 -26.10 -14.17
CA ARG A 20 -3.47 -25.42 -14.86
C ARG A 20 -4.01 -24.71 -16.11
N LEU A 21 -3.64 -23.46 -16.31
CA LEU A 21 -4.00 -22.69 -17.49
C LEU A 21 -2.97 -22.94 -18.61
N SER A 22 -3.41 -22.84 -19.86
CA SER A 22 -2.61 -23.13 -21.04
C SER A 22 -1.49 -22.10 -21.30
N VAL A 23 -1.45 -21.00 -20.59
CA VAL A 23 -0.46 -19.93 -20.73
C VAL A 23 0.37 -19.82 -19.44
N GLY A 24 1.64 -20.22 -19.52
CA GLY A 24 2.60 -20.13 -18.41
C GLY A 24 2.37 -21.12 -17.26
N ASN A 25 3.10 -20.95 -16.17
CA ASN A 25 2.91 -21.68 -14.91
C ASN A 25 1.80 -21.04 -14.06
N THR A 26 0.60 -20.92 -14.64
CA THR A 26 -0.52 -20.28 -13.98
C THR A 26 -1.57 -21.32 -13.63
N TYR A 27 -2.02 -21.29 -12.38
CA TYR A 27 -3.03 -22.20 -11.84
C TYR A 27 -4.28 -21.43 -11.45
N ARG A 28 -5.46 -22.00 -11.71
CA ARG A 28 -6.74 -21.48 -11.28
C ARG A 28 -7.32 -22.37 -10.21
N PHE A 29 -7.61 -21.77 -9.06
CA PHE A 29 -8.27 -22.44 -7.95
C PHE A 29 -9.77 -22.29 -8.06
N HIS A 30 -10.50 -23.37 -7.81
CA HIS A 30 -11.94 -23.31 -7.67
C HIS A 30 -12.34 -22.44 -6.45
N HIS A 31 -13.47 -21.74 -6.52
CA HIS A 31 -13.90 -20.85 -5.43
C HIS A 31 -14.03 -21.57 -4.09
N MET A 32 -14.55 -22.79 -4.06
CA MET A 32 -14.65 -23.60 -2.83
C MET A 32 -13.30 -23.82 -2.15
N LEU A 33 -12.23 -24.08 -2.94
CA LEU A 33 -10.90 -24.24 -2.37
C LEU A 33 -10.39 -22.92 -1.79
N LYS A 34 -10.69 -21.79 -2.46
CA LYS A 34 -10.34 -20.47 -1.94
C LYS A 34 -11.07 -20.16 -0.65
N GLU A 35 -12.36 -20.44 -0.58
CA GLU A 35 -13.17 -20.26 0.63
C GLU A 35 -12.65 -21.14 1.79
N CYS A 36 -12.35 -22.40 1.49
CA CYS A 36 -11.79 -23.32 2.48
C CYS A 36 -10.42 -22.83 3.00
N ALA A 37 -9.55 -22.36 2.09
CA ALA A 37 -8.25 -21.82 2.46
C ALA A 37 -8.39 -20.53 3.28
N GLU A 38 -9.31 -19.62 2.91
CA GLU A 38 -9.57 -18.40 3.66
C GLU A 38 -10.12 -18.71 5.06
N HIS A 39 -11.08 -19.64 5.16
CA HIS A 39 -11.60 -20.07 6.46
C HIS A 39 -10.51 -20.70 7.34
N THR A 40 -9.66 -21.54 6.74
CA THR A 40 -8.53 -22.14 7.44
C THR A 40 -7.54 -21.06 7.90
N PHE A 41 -7.24 -20.09 7.04
CA PHE A 41 -6.37 -18.96 7.38
C PHE A 41 -6.96 -18.14 8.55
N GLN A 42 -8.25 -17.83 8.50
CA GLN A 42 -8.94 -17.07 9.56
C GLN A 42 -8.98 -17.83 10.90
N SER A 43 -8.91 -19.17 10.88
CA SER A 43 -8.84 -20.00 12.11
C SER A 43 -7.45 -20.05 12.74
N LEU A 44 -6.41 -19.54 12.07
CA LEU A 44 -5.07 -19.49 12.64
C LEU A 44 -4.98 -18.42 13.74
N PRO A 45 -4.06 -18.58 14.70
CA PRO A 45 -3.72 -17.51 15.63
C PRO A 45 -3.30 -16.23 14.89
N GLU A 46 -3.67 -15.06 15.41
CA GLU A 46 -3.39 -13.76 14.78
C GLU A 46 -1.91 -13.55 14.43
N GLU A 47 -1.01 -13.97 15.31
CA GLU A 47 0.44 -13.93 15.09
C GLU A 47 0.86 -14.70 13.81
N LYS A 48 0.25 -15.88 13.60
CA LYS A 48 0.52 -16.66 12.38
C LYS A 48 -0.06 -16.02 11.14
N GLN A 49 -1.27 -15.47 11.26
CA GLN A 49 -1.89 -14.74 10.15
C GLN A 49 -1.03 -13.54 9.74
N ALA A 50 -0.57 -12.73 10.72
CA ALA A 50 0.30 -11.58 10.48
C ALA A 50 1.60 -11.99 9.77
N ARG A 51 2.26 -13.04 10.24
CA ARG A 51 3.48 -13.56 9.61
C ARG A 51 3.28 -14.04 8.18
N TYR A 52 2.15 -14.69 7.88
CA TYR A 52 1.85 -15.09 6.50
C TYR A 52 1.60 -13.86 5.62
N LEU A 53 0.88 -12.87 6.12
CA LEU A 53 0.59 -11.65 5.39
C LEU A 53 1.84 -10.80 5.15
N GLU A 54 2.75 -10.72 6.12
CA GLU A 54 4.07 -10.12 5.97
C GLU A 54 4.88 -10.81 4.86
N ASN A 55 4.96 -12.15 4.87
CA ASN A 55 5.66 -12.90 3.83
C ASN A 55 5.05 -12.69 2.44
N TYR A 56 3.71 -12.66 2.33
CA TYR A 56 3.03 -12.35 1.07
C TYR A 56 3.30 -10.91 0.63
N GLY A 57 3.24 -9.96 1.54
CA GLY A 57 3.57 -8.57 1.28
C GLY A 57 4.96 -8.41 0.70
N ALA A 58 5.96 -9.01 1.34
CA ALA A 58 7.35 -8.99 0.90
C ALA A 58 7.55 -9.66 -0.47
N TRP A 59 6.92 -10.82 -0.68
CA TRP A 59 6.99 -11.51 -1.96
C TRP A 59 6.40 -10.69 -3.10
N TYR A 60 5.21 -10.10 -2.90
CA TYR A 60 4.58 -9.22 -3.90
C TYR A 60 5.41 -7.97 -4.15
N GLU A 61 6.04 -7.41 -3.13
CA GLU A 61 6.92 -6.25 -3.24
C GLU A 61 8.16 -6.56 -4.09
N GLU A 62 8.83 -7.69 -3.84
CA GLU A 62 9.98 -8.15 -4.64
C GLU A 62 9.61 -8.30 -6.12
N HIS A 63 8.38 -8.76 -6.40
CA HIS A 63 7.86 -8.92 -7.77
C HIS A 63 7.20 -7.64 -8.32
N LYS A 64 7.36 -6.50 -7.65
CA LYS A 64 6.80 -5.19 -8.04
C LYS A 64 5.27 -5.18 -8.19
N GLN A 65 4.59 -6.09 -7.51
CA GLN A 65 3.14 -6.14 -7.44
C GLN A 65 2.64 -5.32 -6.25
N TYR A 66 2.93 -4.01 -6.26
CA TYR A 66 2.76 -3.12 -5.12
C TYR A 66 1.33 -3.03 -4.58
N ILE A 67 0.31 -3.12 -5.43
CA ILE A 67 -1.10 -3.12 -4.97
C ILE A 67 -1.39 -4.34 -4.10
N HIS A 68 -0.91 -5.53 -4.51
CA HIS A 68 -1.09 -6.75 -3.73
C HIS A 68 -0.27 -6.73 -2.44
N SER A 69 0.95 -6.18 -2.51
CA SER A 69 1.83 -5.98 -1.35
C SER A 69 1.16 -5.06 -0.30
N MET A 70 0.66 -3.90 -0.72
CA MET A 70 -0.06 -2.97 0.17
C MET A 70 -1.30 -3.62 0.79
N SER A 71 -2.05 -4.42 0.02
CA SER A 71 -3.21 -5.14 0.53
C SER A 71 -2.85 -6.18 1.59
N ALA A 72 -1.75 -6.91 1.39
CA ALA A 72 -1.26 -7.90 2.34
C ALA A 72 -0.77 -7.24 3.64
N TYR A 73 0.06 -6.20 3.55
CA TYR A 73 0.55 -5.46 4.71
C TYR A 73 -0.59 -4.81 5.50
N ARG A 74 -1.56 -4.18 4.82
CA ARG A 74 -2.75 -3.64 5.49
C ARG A 74 -3.51 -4.70 6.28
N ARG A 75 -3.78 -5.86 5.68
CA ARG A 75 -4.47 -6.99 6.36
C ARG A 75 -3.67 -7.50 7.55
N GLY A 76 -2.35 -7.43 7.48
CA GLY A 76 -1.43 -7.80 8.56
C GLY A 76 -1.25 -6.71 9.63
N GLY A 77 -1.77 -5.51 9.41
CA GLY A 77 -1.58 -4.36 10.31
C GLY A 77 -0.18 -3.74 10.24
N ASP A 78 0.63 -4.13 9.26
CA ASP A 78 1.98 -3.59 9.04
C ASP A 78 1.93 -2.33 8.19
N PHE A 79 1.57 -1.21 8.82
CA PHE A 79 1.48 0.08 8.15
C PHE A 79 2.84 0.69 7.83
N ASP A 80 3.89 0.35 8.56
CA ASP A 80 5.26 0.79 8.25
C ASP A 80 5.70 0.22 6.90
N ALA A 81 5.56 -1.10 6.69
CA ALA A 81 5.86 -1.73 5.40
C ALA A 81 4.95 -1.22 4.28
N LEU A 82 3.66 -1.00 4.54
CA LEU A 82 2.72 -0.42 3.56
C LEU A 82 3.19 0.96 3.08
N LEU A 83 3.60 1.85 3.99
CA LEU A 83 4.07 3.20 3.66
C LEU A 83 5.41 3.16 2.90
N GLU A 84 6.28 2.20 3.21
CA GLU A 84 7.49 1.97 2.42
C GLU A 84 7.18 1.55 0.98
N VAL A 85 6.17 0.72 0.76
CA VAL A 85 5.71 0.37 -0.60
C VAL A 85 5.20 1.61 -1.34
N ILE A 86 4.44 2.49 -0.67
CA ILE A 86 4.00 3.77 -1.25
C ILE A 86 5.20 4.63 -1.65
N ARG A 87 6.24 4.69 -0.83
CA ARG A 87 7.48 5.39 -1.15
C ARG A 87 8.15 4.82 -2.40
N LYS A 88 8.25 3.50 -2.52
CA LYS A 88 8.86 2.81 -3.67
C LYS A 88 8.04 2.99 -4.95
N ASP A 89 6.72 2.93 -4.86
CA ASP A 89 5.79 3.16 -5.97
C ASP A 89 5.75 4.64 -6.42
N LYS A 90 6.19 5.55 -5.59
CA LYS A 90 6.11 7.01 -5.81
C LYS A 90 4.69 7.51 -6.11
N GLY A 91 3.68 6.73 -5.73
CA GLY A 91 2.27 7.04 -5.93
C GLY A 91 1.73 6.78 -7.34
N ILE A 92 2.48 6.09 -8.19
CA ILE A 92 2.07 5.79 -9.58
C ILE A 92 0.84 4.88 -9.57
N LEU A 93 0.92 3.73 -8.92
CA LEU A 93 -0.19 2.79 -8.82
C LEU A 93 -1.23 3.24 -7.80
N LEU A 94 -0.81 3.94 -6.74
CA LEU A 94 -1.70 4.48 -5.73
C LEU A 94 -2.76 5.41 -6.35
N SER A 95 -2.38 6.20 -7.35
CA SER A 95 -3.29 7.10 -8.07
C SER A 95 -4.37 6.37 -8.89
N SER A 96 -4.16 5.10 -9.21
CA SER A 96 -5.12 4.24 -9.91
C SER A 96 -6.12 3.53 -8.98
N LEU A 97 -5.90 3.58 -7.67
CA LEU A 97 -6.82 3.01 -6.69
C LEU A 97 -8.03 3.91 -6.48
N GLU A 98 -9.13 3.31 -6.02
CA GLU A 98 -10.30 4.08 -5.60
C GLU A 98 -9.96 4.96 -4.38
N PRO A 99 -10.31 6.26 -4.39
CA PRO A 99 -10.02 7.16 -3.28
C PRO A 99 -10.51 6.65 -1.92
N ARG A 100 -11.68 5.99 -1.89
CA ARG A 100 -12.26 5.42 -0.67
C ARG A 100 -11.37 4.36 -0.02
N LEU A 101 -10.68 3.56 -0.83
CA LEU A 101 -9.78 2.52 -0.33
C LEU A 101 -8.56 3.16 0.36
N VAL A 102 -8.00 4.20 -0.25
CA VAL A 102 -6.85 4.91 0.30
C VAL A 102 -7.24 5.69 1.56
N LEU A 103 -8.40 6.33 1.57
CA LEU A 103 -8.92 7.01 2.75
C LEU A 103 -9.12 6.03 3.91
N SER A 104 -9.67 4.82 3.66
CA SER A 104 -9.92 3.86 4.73
C SER A 104 -8.63 3.36 5.37
N PHE A 105 -7.55 3.11 4.62
CA PHE A 105 -6.30 2.72 5.26
C PHE A 105 -5.62 3.89 6.00
N LEU A 106 -5.79 5.12 5.53
CA LEU A 106 -5.32 6.31 6.25
C LEU A 106 -6.02 6.49 7.60
N ASP A 107 -7.30 6.14 7.69
CA ASP A 107 -8.05 6.19 8.93
C ASP A 107 -7.66 5.07 9.91
N GLU A 108 -7.11 3.96 9.40
CA GLU A 108 -6.57 2.85 10.20
C GLU A 108 -5.12 3.11 10.66
N CYS A 109 -4.37 3.94 9.93
CA CYS A 109 -2.97 4.23 10.20
C CYS A 109 -2.83 5.31 11.28
N SER A 110 -1.97 5.08 12.28
CA SER A 110 -1.71 6.07 13.32
C SER A 110 -0.91 7.26 12.78
N GLU A 111 -1.15 8.46 13.36
CA GLU A 111 -0.36 9.64 13.03
C GLU A 111 1.13 9.46 13.32
N GLU A 112 1.47 8.71 14.39
CA GLU A 112 2.84 8.41 14.74
C GLU A 112 3.54 7.58 13.65
N THR A 113 2.84 6.57 13.10
CA THR A 113 3.35 5.77 11.98
C THR A 113 3.51 6.63 10.72
N LEU A 114 2.53 7.47 10.40
CA LEU A 114 2.62 8.38 9.25
C LEU A 114 3.81 9.33 9.36
N LYS A 115 4.08 9.89 10.55
CA LYS A 115 5.21 10.79 10.77
C LYS A 115 6.57 10.15 10.51
N LYS A 116 6.72 8.85 10.72
CA LYS A 116 7.96 8.11 10.39
C LYS A 116 8.25 8.05 8.88
N HIS A 117 7.24 8.30 8.04
CA HIS A 117 7.31 8.15 6.60
C HIS A 117 6.94 9.43 5.84
N PRO A 118 7.68 10.56 6.02
CA PRO A 118 7.32 11.86 5.47
C PRO A 118 7.18 11.86 3.95
N PHE A 119 7.99 11.07 3.23
CA PHE A 119 7.88 10.95 1.79
C PHE A 119 6.55 10.27 1.38
N ALA A 120 6.13 9.22 2.07
CA ALA A 120 4.84 8.57 1.81
C ALA A 120 3.68 9.53 2.11
N VAL A 121 3.77 10.33 3.17
CA VAL A 121 2.78 11.36 3.51
C VAL A 121 2.68 12.40 2.39
N LEU A 122 3.79 12.84 1.82
CA LEU A 122 3.79 13.76 0.67
C LEU A 122 3.11 13.14 -0.57
N VAL A 123 3.38 11.87 -0.86
CA VAL A 123 2.72 11.14 -1.96
C VAL A 123 1.20 11.07 -1.72
N LEU A 124 0.79 10.73 -0.51
CA LEU A 124 -0.62 10.69 -0.11
C LEU A 124 -1.29 12.07 -0.20
N MET A 125 -0.60 13.12 0.25
CA MET A 125 -1.06 14.51 0.11
C MET A 125 -1.32 14.87 -1.36
N ARG A 126 -0.43 14.49 -2.27
CA ARG A 126 -0.60 14.69 -3.72
C ARG A 126 -1.80 13.91 -4.28
N CYS A 127 -2.02 12.68 -3.82
CA CYS A 127 -3.23 11.92 -4.18
C CYS A 127 -4.51 12.61 -3.69
N MET A 128 -4.53 13.10 -2.46
CA MET A 128 -5.67 13.84 -1.90
C MET A 128 -5.97 15.12 -2.71
N PHE A 129 -4.93 15.84 -3.13
CA PHE A 129 -5.06 16.99 -4.00
C PHE A 129 -5.74 16.59 -5.34
N ASN A 130 -5.24 15.56 -6.01
CA ASN A 130 -5.79 15.08 -7.29
C ASN A 130 -7.25 14.63 -7.18
N TRP A 131 -7.63 14.06 -6.05
CA TRP A 131 -9.00 13.61 -5.76
C TRP A 131 -9.89 14.70 -5.14
N ARG A 132 -9.38 15.94 -5.05
CA ARG A 132 -10.08 17.09 -4.44
C ARG A 132 -10.52 16.86 -3.00
N GLN A 133 -9.80 16.02 -2.27
CA GLN A 133 -9.99 15.77 -0.83
C GLN A 133 -9.21 16.80 -0.02
N ILE A 134 -9.55 18.09 -0.19
CA ILE A 134 -8.78 19.21 0.37
C ILE A 134 -8.66 19.16 1.90
N PRO A 135 -9.71 18.84 2.68
CA PRO A 135 -9.57 18.75 4.13
C PRO A 135 -8.54 17.70 4.56
N LYS A 136 -8.55 16.49 3.94
CA LYS A 136 -7.58 15.43 4.27
C LYS A 136 -6.17 15.81 3.80
N MET A 137 -6.06 16.46 2.64
CA MET A 137 -4.79 17.00 2.15
C MET A 137 -4.17 17.98 3.15
N MET A 138 -4.97 18.90 3.71
CA MET A 138 -4.49 19.87 4.71
C MET A 138 -4.06 19.21 6.02
N GLN A 139 -4.76 18.14 6.44
CA GLN A 139 -4.34 17.34 7.60
C GLN A 139 -2.98 16.68 7.34
N LEU A 140 -2.81 16.06 6.16
CA LEU A 140 -1.53 15.43 5.79
C LEU A 140 -0.41 16.47 5.66
N LYS A 141 -0.69 17.68 5.16
CA LYS A 141 0.28 18.78 5.15
C LYS A 141 0.77 19.11 6.55
N ALA A 142 -0.16 19.32 7.48
CA ALA A 142 0.20 19.65 8.86
C ALA A 142 1.06 18.54 9.49
N LEU A 143 0.69 17.28 9.24
CA LEU A 143 1.43 16.10 9.69
C LEU A 143 2.84 16.04 9.07
N LEU A 144 2.96 16.30 7.76
CA LEU A 144 4.24 16.36 7.05
C LEU A 144 5.18 17.39 7.64
N MET A 145 4.67 18.62 7.89
CA MET A 145 5.49 19.68 8.48
C MET A 145 5.95 19.31 9.89
N SER A 146 5.06 18.75 10.73
CA SER A 146 5.42 18.25 12.06
C SER A 146 6.49 17.15 11.97
N ALA A 147 6.35 16.19 11.05
CA ALA A 147 7.32 15.13 10.84
C ALA A 147 8.70 15.67 10.43
N ILE A 148 8.74 16.65 9.52
CA ILE A 148 9.99 17.29 9.08
C ILE A 148 10.67 18.02 10.24
N ASP A 149 9.94 18.63 11.14
CA ASP A 149 10.48 19.35 12.30
C ASP A 149 10.98 18.40 13.40
N GLU A 150 10.29 17.27 13.60
CA GLU A 150 10.61 16.28 14.62
C GLU A 150 11.79 15.37 14.20
N HIS A 151 11.92 15.05 12.90
CA HIS A 151 12.95 14.17 12.37
C HIS A 151 14.25 14.93 12.07
N THR A 152 15.19 14.94 13.03
CA THR A 152 16.53 15.52 12.85
C THR A 152 17.44 14.71 11.92
N GLU A 153 17.06 13.49 11.59
CA GLU A 153 17.84 12.56 10.75
C GLU A 153 17.66 12.83 9.25
N ILE A 154 16.61 13.57 8.87
CA ILE A 154 16.36 13.94 7.46
C ILE A 154 17.44 14.92 7.03
N SER A 155 18.13 14.61 5.94
CA SER A 155 19.17 15.49 5.38
C SER A 155 18.56 16.85 4.97
N ALA A 156 19.40 17.90 4.96
CA ALA A 156 18.96 19.23 4.55
C ALA A 156 18.42 19.25 3.11
N GLU A 157 18.96 18.41 2.23
CA GLU A 157 18.51 18.26 0.85
C GLU A 157 17.13 17.61 0.78
N GLU A 158 16.91 16.48 1.49
CA GLU A 158 15.60 15.81 1.54
C GLU A 158 14.54 16.71 2.17
N ARG A 159 14.88 17.43 3.24
CA ARG A 159 13.98 18.43 3.86
C ARG A 159 13.59 19.50 2.85
N GLY A 160 14.57 20.06 2.12
CA GLY A 160 14.30 21.04 1.07
C GLY A 160 13.40 20.51 -0.03
N ASN A 161 13.60 19.26 -0.46
CA ASN A 161 12.78 18.61 -1.48
C ASN A 161 11.34 18.39 -0.99
N LEU A 162 11.15 17.87 0.23
CA LEU A 162 9.81 17.64 0.81
C LEU A 162 9.02 18.96 0.93
N ILE A 163 9.65 20.03 1.44
CA ILE A 163 9.04 21.34 1.57
C ILE A 163 8.72 21.91 0.18
N GLY A 164 9.67 21.88 -0.75
CA GLY A 164 9.46 22.39 -2.12
C GLY A 164 8.33 21.72 -2.87
N GLU A 165 8.22 20.38 -2.79
CA GLU A 165 7.09 19.65 -3.39
C GLU A 165 5.76 19.97 -2.68
N CYS A 166 5.77 20.12 -1.36
CA CYS A 166 4.60 20.55 -0.60
C CYS A 166 4.12 21.92 -1.05
N ASP A 167 5.04 22.88 -1.16
CA ASP A 167 4.73 24.26 -1.60
C ASP A 167 4.24 24.29 -3.04
N LEU A 168 4.78 23.44 -3.90
CA LEU A 168 4.30 23.29 -5.28
C LEU A 168 2.83 22.82 -5.32
N ILE A 169 2.45 21.81 -4.55
CA ILE A 169 1.06 21.36 -4.44
C ILE A 169 0.16 22.50 -3.94
N MET A 170 0.63 23.24 -2.93
CA MET A 170 -0.12 24.37 -2.37
C MET A 170 -0.27 25.53 -3.37
N SER A 171 0.73 25.79 -4.20
CA SER A 171 0.66 26.83 -5.23
C SER A 171 -0.42 26.54 -6.27
N PHE A 172 -0.59 25.27 -6.67
CA PHE A 172 -1.67 24.87 -7.56
C PHE A 172 -3.07 25.05 -6.93
N LEU A 173 -3.19 24.84 -5.63
CA LEU A 173 -4.44 25.10 -4.93
C LEU A 173 -4.80 26.59 -4.96
N CYS A 174 -3.82 27.47 -4.65
CA CYS A 174 -4.04 28.93 -4.67
C CYS A 174 -4.32 29.44 -6.09
N TYR A 175 -3.66 28.88 -7.13
CA TYR A 175 -3.89 29.28 -8.51
C TYR A 175 -5.32 29.01 -8.98
N ASN A 176 -5.89 27.88 -8.56
CA ASN A 176 -7.29 27.55 -8.86
C ASN A 176 -8.29 28.47 -8.17
N ASP A 177 -7.96 29.00 -6.99
CA ASP A 177 -8.81 29.99 -6.29
C ASP A 177 -8.79 31.36 -6.97
N ILE A 178 -7.64 31.81 -7.47
CA ILE A 178 -7.50 33.09 -8.20
C ILE A 178 -8.29 33.06 -9.52
N SER A 179 -8.42 31.92 -10.17
CA SER A 179 -9.21 31.78 -11.39
C SER A 179 -10.73 31.79 -11.16
N ALA A 180 -11.15 31.70 -9.90
CA ALA A 180 -12.55 31.78 -9.47
C ALA A 180 -12.96 33.20 -9.01
N MET A 181 -12.01 34.14 -8.96
CA MET A 181 -12.23 35.58 -8.73
C MET A 181 -12.30 36.34 -10.06
#